data_12f084cb1c4299a1805e87b68624829c
#
_entry.id   12f084cb1c4299a1805e87b68624829c
#
_cell.length_a   1.000
_cell.length_b   1.000
_cell.length_c   1.000
_cell.angle_alpha   90.00
_cell.angle_beta   90.00
_cell.angle_gamma   90.00
#
_symmetry.space_group_name_H-M   'P 1'
#
loop_
_entity.id
_entity.type
_entity.pdbx_description
1 polymer ?
#
loop_
_entity_poly.entity_id
_entity_poly.type
_entity_poly.pdbx_seq_one_letter_code
_entity_poly.pdbx_strand_id
1 'polypeptide(L)'
;MALFQTLKTTVPGEVIQSFKIVWQSLGKPGAWWTGHQRIEIANEVRNSERPALDERTNDLSQYSHEETESISPYVKAVIRKITYESSTIDRDTYDSIVEVLGEDRYAELAAIVTQVVPIFTLADILDCPREELPTAHNGSTTQERPDDLVDNVAFLPTFSPKGLPHVAVSLSLAQADNARRMLLVRSMYSGTNFNDMVWQHRCLSRQQIELVAARTSAINECFY
;
A
#
# COMPACT_ATOMS: atom_id res chain seq x y z
N MET A 1 23.79 1.81 6.57
CA MET A 1 23.34 0.43 6.75
C MET A 1 21.88 0.45 6.39
N ALA A 2 21.43 -0.38 5.46
CA ALA A 2 20.06 -0.38 4.99
C ALA A 2 19.07 -0.76 6.11
N LEU A 3 17.81 -0.39 5.95
CA LEU A 3 16.74 -0.56 6.93
C LEU A 3 16.74 -1.96 7.56
N PHE A 4 16.78 -3.02 6.75
CA PHE A 4 16.70 -4.40 7.26
C PHE A 4 17.89 -4.80 8.13
N GLN A 5 19.02 -4.15 7.98
CA GLN A 5 20.18 -4.37 8.85
C GLN A 5 20.01 -3.64 10.17
N THR A 6 19.49 -2.41 10.15
CA THR A 6 19.20 -1.63 11.36
C THR A 6 18.13 -2.33 12.20
N LEU A 7 17.07 -2.85 11.56
CA LEU A 7 15.98 -3.53 12.25
C LEU A 7 16.40 -4.78 13.03
N LYS A 8 17.48 -5.46 12.67
CA LYS A 8 17.93 -6.68 13.36
C LYS A 8 18.17 -6.49 14.86
N THR A 9 18.46 -5.28 15.29
CA THR A 9 18.73 -4.96 16.70
C THR A 9 17.57 -4.29 17.40
N THR A 10 16.51 -3.90 16.66
CA THR A 10 15.44 -3.03 17.16
C THR A 10 14.05 -3.65 17.14
N VAL A 11 13.82 -4.65 16.28
CA VAL A 11 12.50 -5.28 16.14
C VAL A 11 12.59 -6.81 16.12
N PRO A 12 11.50 -7.52 16.46
CA PRO A 12 11.43 -8.98 16.37
C PRO A 12 11.76 -9.50 14.97
N GLY A 13 12.40 -10.68 14.90
CA GLY A 13 12.82 -11.28 13.64
C GLY A 13 11.68 -11.58 12.67
N GLU A 14 10.49 -11.86 13.18
CA GLU A 14 9.26 -12.07 12.39
C GLU A 14 8.84 -10.81 11.62
N VAL A 15 9.01 -9.63 12.22
CA VAL A 15 8.73 -8.34 11.55
C VAL A 15 9.70 -8.15 10.39
N ILE A 16 11.00 -8.37 10.62
CA ILE A 16 12.01 -8.27 9.56
C ILE A 16 11.72 -9.26 8.43
N GLN A 17 11.32 -10.47 8.78
CA GLN A 17 11.00 -11.49 7.78
C GLN A 17 9.79 -11.08 6.92
N SER A 18 8.76 -10.53 7.53
CA SER A 18 7.59 -10.00 6.82
C SER A 18 7.97 -8.88 5.85
N PHE A 19 8.80 -7.93 6.30
CA PHE A 19 9.33 -6.87 5.44
C PHE A 19 10.11 -7.43 4.25
N LYS A 20 10.99 -8.40 4.47
CA LYS A 20 11.78 -9.01 3.39
C LYS A 20 10.91 -9.75 2.36
N ILE A 21 9.89 -10.50 2.81
CA ILE A 21 8.96 -11.20 1.91
C ILE A 21 8.26 -10.19 1.00
N VAL A 22 7.72 -9.12 1.58
CA VAL A 22 7.05 -8.05 0.83
C VAL A 22 8.02 -7.40 -0.15
N TRP A 23 9.19 -6.99 0.35
CA TRP A 23 10.20 -6.31 -0.46
C TRP A 23 10.64 -7.12 -1.67
N GLN A 24 11.04 -8.37 -1.46
CA GLN A 24 11.45 -9.27 -2.53
C GLN A 24 10.36 -9.55 -3.57
N SER A 25 9.10 -9.43 -3.18
CA SER A 25 7.97 -9.65 -4.09
C SER A 25 7.69 -8.46 -5.02
N LEU A 26 8.15 -7.26 -4.67
CA LEU A 26 7.90 -6.05 -5.47
C LEU A 26 8.43 -6.17 -6.90
N GLY A 27 9.59 -6.78 -7.08
CA GLY A 27 10.20 -6.95 -8.40
C GLY A 27 9.55 -8.02 -9.28
N LYS A 28 8.65 -8.84 -8.74
CA LYS A 28 7.97 -9.89 -9.52
C LYS A 28 6.75 -9.33 -10.24
N PRO A 29 6.41 -9.83 -11.45
CA PRO A 29 5.15 -9.49 -12.09
C PRO A 29 3.97 -9.78 -11.16
N GLY A 30 2.98 -8.90 -11.17
CA GLY A 30 1.72 -9.05 -10.47
C GLY A 30 0.60 -9.53 -11.40
N ALA A 31 -0.64 -9.26 -11.02
CA ALA A 31 -1.77 -9.56 -11.89
C ALA A 31 -1.86 -8.58 -13.07
N TRP A 32 -1.59 -7.30 -12.86
CA TRP A 32 -1.81 -6.24 -13.84
C TRP A 32 -0.58 -5.36 -14.12
N TRP A 33 0.43 -5.38 -13.25
CA TRP A 33 1.65 -4.61 -13.40
C TRP A 33 2.86 -5.54 -13.56
N THR A 34 3.68 -5.30 -14.58
CA THR A 34 4.94 -6.04 -14.80
C THR A 34 5.91 -5.77 -13.66
N GLY A 35 6.93 -6.62 -13.50
CA GLY A 35 7.95 -6.40 -12.47
C GLY A 35 8.66 -5.06 -12.61
N HIS A 36 8.93 -4.60 -13.82
CA HIS A 36 9.52 -3.28 -14.07
C HIS A 36 8.59 -2.15 -13.64
N GLN A 37 7.31 -2.20 -14.02
CA GLN A 37 6.32 -1.20 -13.61
C GLN A 37 6.13 -1.15 -12.09
N ARG A 38 6.13 -2.29 -11.41
CA ARG A 38 6.03 -2.37 -9.95
C ARG A 38 7.22 -1.72 -9.25
N ILE A 39 8.43 -1.87 -9.78
CA ILE A 39 9.61 -1.18 -9.27
C ILE A 39 9.50 0.32 -9.53
N GLU A 40 9.02 0.76 -10.70
CA GLU A 40 8.80 2.18 -10.97
C GLU A 40 7.72 2.79 -10.06
N ILE A 41 6.64 2.06 -9.75
CA ILE A 41 5.64 2.48 -8.76
C ILE A 41 6.31 2.68 -7.39
N ALA A 42 7.11 1.72 -6.93
CA ALA A 42 7.82 1.84 -5.66
C ALA A 42 8.85 2.98 -5.66
N ASN A 43 9.51 3.21 -6.80
CA ASN A 43 10.46 4.31 -6.99
C ASN A 43 9.77 5.67 -6.97
N GLU A 44 8.57 5.79 -7.55
CA GLU A 44 7.78 7.02 -7.46
C GLU A 44 7.37 7.31 -6.01
N VAL A 45 6.93 6.29 -5.23
CA VAL A 45 6.66 6.45 -3.79
C VAL A 45 7.92 6.91 -3.03
N ARG A 46 9.10 6.36 -3.40
CA ARG A 46 10.39 6.68 -2.74
C ARG A 46 10.80 8.13 -2.96
N ASN A 47 10.60 8.65 -4.16
CA ASN A 47 11.17 9.91 -4.63
C ASN A 47 10.17 11.06 -4.67
N SER A 48 8.87 10.77 -4.54
CA SER A 48 7.86 11.82 -4.52
C SER A 48 7.87 12.57 -3.19
N GLU A 49 7.55 13.84 -3.25
CA GLU A 49 7.39 14.72 -2.09
C GLU A 49 5.91 15.03 -1.88
N ARG A 50 5.56 15.34 -0.63
CA ARG A 50 4.21 15.78 -0.31
C ARG A 50 3.97 17.14 -0.97
N PRO A 51 2.93 17.27 -1.81
CA PRO A 51 2.63 18.56 -2.45
C PRO A 51 2.24 19.60 -1.40
N ALA A 52 2.56 20.87 -1.68
CA ALA A 52 2.07 21.99 -0.91
C ALA A 52 0.53 22.05 -0.96
N LEU A 53 -0.10 22.67 0.04
CA LEU A 53 -1.57 22.65 0.15
C LEU A 53 -2.27 23.29 -1.05
N ASP A 54 -1.68 24.31 -1.62
CA ASP A 54 -2.15 25.03 -2.81
C ASP A 54 -1.88 24.32 -4.14
N GLU A 55 -1.02 23.30 -4.12
CA GLU A 55 -0.72 22.45 -5.27
C GLU A 55 -1.61 21.21 -5.35
N ARG A 56 -2.39 20.93 -4.32
CA ARG A 56 -3.25 19.75 -4.26
C ARG A 56 -4.44 19.90 -5.18
N THR A 57 -4.66 18.90 -6.00
CA THR A 57 -5.82 18.86 -6.91
C THR A 57 -6.41 17.47 -7.01
N ASN A 58 -7.71 17.40 -7.24
CA ASN A 58 -8.41 16.18 -7.64
C ASN A 58 -8.50 16.04 -9.16
N ASP A 59 -8.20 17.12 -9.90
CA ASP A 59 -8.16 17.09 -11.37
C ASP A 59 -6.80 16.53 -11.84
N LEU A 60 -6.82 15.29 -12.29
CA LEU A 60 -5.66 14.61 -12.85
C LEU A 60 -5.61 14.66 -14.39
N SER A 61 -6.59 15.29 -15.04
CA SER A 61 -6.72 15.33 -16.50
C SER A 61 -5.54 16.02 -17.21
N GLN A 62 -4.81 16.88 -16.50
CA GLN A 62 -3.62 17.57 -17.01
C GLN A 62 -2.42 16.65 -17.26
N TYR A 63 -2.42 15.42 -16.70
CA TYR A 63 -1.30 14.51 -16.85
C TYR A 63 -1.48 13.60 -18.06
N SER A 64 -0.41 13.40 -18.83
CA SER A 64 -0.42 12.50 -19.99
C SER A 64 -0.63 11.05 -19.59
N HIS A 65 -1.47 10.34 -20.35
CA HIS A 65 -1.71 8.91 -20.22
C HIS A 65 -0.69 8.05 -20.98
N GLU A 66 0.17 8.65 -21.79
CA GLU A 66 1.16 7.93 -22.58
C GLU A 66 2.23 7.32 -21.67
N GLU A 67 2.44 6.02 -21.82
CA GLU A 67 3.52 5.29 -21.16
C GLU A 67 4.83 5.56 -21.93
N THR A 68 5.53 6.65 -21.57
CA THR A 68 6.78 7.06 -22.22
C THR A 68 8.00 6.29 -21.75
N GLU A 69 7.92 5.71 -20.55
CA GLU A 69 8.94 4.85 -19.93
C GLU A 69 8.31 3.52 -19.54
N SER A 70 8.05 3.30 -18.25
CA SER A 70 7.36 2.11 -17.76
C SER A 70 5.98 2.41 -17.17
N ILE A 71 5.78 3.61 -16.63
CA ILE A 71 4.48 4.12 -16.15
C ILE A 71 4.27 5.56 -16.63
N SER A 72 3.02 5.90 -16.95
CA SER A 72 2.68 7.23 -17.47
C SER A 72 2.78 8.32 -16.39
N PRO A 73 2.91 9.62 -16.79
CA PRO A 73 2.77 10.74 -15.87
C PRO A 73 1.46 10.73 -15.07
N TYR A 74 0.38 10.29 -15.68
CA TYR A 74 -0.91 10.09 -15.00
C TYR A 74 -0.82 9.09 -13.85
N VAL A 75 -0.22 7.91 -14.09
CA VAL A 75 -0.01 6.90 -13.04
C VAL A 75 0.86 7.44 -11.91
N LYS A 76 1.92 8.22 -12.22
CA LYS A 76 2.75 8.89 -11.21
C LYS A 76 1.92 9.85 -10.35
N ALA A 77 1.02 10.62 -10.96
CA ALA A 77 0.12 11.51 -10.23
C ALA A 77 -0.85 10.76 -9.31
N VAL A 78 -1.42 9.63 -9.78
CA VAL A 78 -2.27 8.75 -8.96
C VAL A 78 -1.48 8.17 -7.77
N ILE A 79 -0.22 7.74 -7.98
CA ILE A 79 0.65 7.26 -6.90
C ILE A 79 0.84 8.32 -5.81
N ARG A 80 1.16 9.56 -6.21
CA ARG A 80 1.33 10.68 -5.27
C ARG A 80 0.04 10.97 -4.50
N LYS A 81 -1.10 10.94 -5.20
CA LYS A 81 -2.42 11.11 -4.61
C LYS A 81 -2.71 10.05 -3.54
N ILE A 82 -2.49 8.78 -3.84
CA ILE A 82 -2.65 7.68 -2.87
C ILE A 82 -1.66 7.84 -1.70
N THR A 83 -0.42 8.24 -1.98
CA THR A 83 0.64 8.33 -0.96
C THR A 83 0.38 9.44 0.07
N TYR A 84 -0.07 10.61 -0.38
CA TYR A 84 -0.09 11.83 0.45
C TYR A 84 -1.48 12.41 0.71
N GLU A 85 -2.46 12.06 -0.12
CA GLU A 85 -3.76 12.71 -0.18
C GLU A 85 -4.91 11.70 -0.30
N SER A 86 -4.73 10.48 0.20
CA SER A 86 -5.71 9.40 0.04
C SER A 86 -7.10 9.76 0.60
N SER A 87 -7.18 10.60 1.63
CA SER A 87 -8.44 11.10 2.20
C SER A 87 -9.23 12.03 1.25
N THR A 88 -8.56 12.59 0.25
CA THR A 88 -9.20 13.49 -0.74
C THR A 88 -9.70 12.76 -1.98
N ILE A 89 -9.47 11.45 -2.07
CA ILE A 89 -10.01 10.62 -3.16
C ILE A 89 -11.48 10.37 -2.85
N ASP A 90 -12.35 11.24 -3.36
CA ASP A 90 -13.79 11.09 -3.31
C ASP A 90 -14.30 10.18 -4.45
N ARG A 91 -15.62 10.03 -4.57
CA ARG A 91 -16.22 9.18 -5.59
C ARG A 91 -15.88 9.67 -7.01
N ASP A 92 -15.98 10.95 -7.26
CA ASP A 92 -15.74 11.52 -8.60
C ASP A 92 -14.27 11.36 -9.00
N THR A 93 -13.34 11.58 -8.06
CA THR A 93 -11.91 11.35 -8.28
C THR A 93 -11.62 9.87 -8.55
N TYR A 94 -12.21 8.96 -7.75
CA TYR A 94 -12.08 7.52 -7.94
C TYR A 94 -12.61 7.10 -9.33
N ASP A 95 -13.81 7.54 -9.69
CA ASP A 95 -14.45 7.19 -10.96
C ASP A 95 -13.59 7.66 -12.15
N SER A 96 -13.02 8.87 -12.08
CA SER A 96 -12.10 9.38 -13.11
C SER A 96 -10.81 8.56 -13.20
N ILE A 97 -10.28 8.08 -12.07
CA ILE A 97 -9.08 7.23 -12.06
C ILE A 97 -9.37 5.87 -12.69
N VAL A 98 -10.47 5.23 -12.33
CA VAL A 98 -10.79 3.90 -12.85
C VAL A 98 -11.29 3.92 -14.28
N GLU A 99 -11.83 5.03 -14.77
CA GLU A 99 -12.11 5.24 -16.19
C GLU A 99 -10.84 5.11 -17.04
N VAL A 100 -9.70 5.57 -16.53
CA VAL A 100 -8.41 5.51 -17.23
C VAL A 100 -7.68 4.20 -16.98
N LEU A 101 -7.59 3.76 -15.72
CA LEU A 101 -6.75 2.61 -15.33
C LEU A 101 -7.49 1.28 -15.31
N GLY A 102 -8.80 1.30 -15.09
CA GLY A 102 -9.58 0.16 -14.66
C GLY A 102 -9.42 -0.15 -13.17
N GLU A 103 -10.43 -0.76 -12.57
CA GLU A 103 -10.45 -1.08 -11.13
C GLU A 103 -9.31 -2.01 -10.71
N ASP A 104 -9.00 -2.98 -11.55
CA ASP A 104 -7.99 -4.02 -11.25
C ASP A 104 -6.57 -3.44 -11.17
N ARG A 105 -6.19 -2.62 -12.16
CA ARG A 105 -4.89 -1.92 -12.15
C ARG A 105 -4.80 -0.93 -11.00
N TYR A 106 -5.88 -0.19 -10.73
CA TYR A 106 -5.94 0.74 -9.60
C TYR A 106 -5.81 0.01 -8.25
N ALA A 107 -6.51 -1.11 -8.07
CA ALA A 107 -6.44 -1.89 -6.84
C ALA A 107 -5.03 -2.45 -6.57
N GLU A 108 -4.37 -2.99 -7.60
CA GLU A 108 -2.99 -3.48 -7.46
C GLU A 108 -2.02 -2.31 -7.23
N LEU A 109 -2.21 -1.17 -7.89
CA LEU A 109 -1.43 0.04 -7.65
C LEU A 109 -1.53 0.48 -6.19
N ALA A 110 -2.74 0.60 -5.66
CA ALA A 110 -2.99 0.96 -4.27
C ALA A 110 -2.38 -0.08 -3.30
N ALA A 111 -2.46 -1.36 -3.64
CA ALA A 111 -1.85 -2.42 -2.84
C ALA A 111 -0.33 -2.32 -2.80
N ILE A 112 0.34 -1.99 -3.91
CA ILE A 112 1.79 -1.76 -3.96
C ILE A 112 2.15 -0.53 -3.09
N VAL A 113 1.48 0.60 -3.29
CA VAL A 113 1.75 1.84 -2.52
C VAL A 113 1.61 1.58 -1.02
N THR A 114 0.54 0.91 -0.59
CA THR A 114 0.29 0.61 0.83
C THR A 114 1.24 -0.44 1.44
N GLN A 115 2.01 -1.15 0.64
CA GLN A 115 3.12 -1.99 1.11
C GLN A 115 4.43 -1.20 1.25
N VAL A 116 4.69 -0.26 0.34
CA VAL A 116 5.95 0.49 0.27
C VAL A 116 6.01 1.61 1.30
N VAL A 117 4.92 2.39 1.42
CA VAL A 117 4.83 3.54 2.33
C VAL A 117 5.21 3.20 3.78
N PRO A 118 4.65 2.16 4.43
CA PRO A 118 5.01 1.84 5.81
C PRO A 118 6.48 1.48 6.00
N ILE A 119 7.08 0.83 5.00
CA ILE A 119 8.49 0.42 5.06
C ILE A 119 9.40 1.65 4.99
N PHE A 120 9.13 2.58 4.09
CA PHE A 120 9.91 3.82 4.00
C PHE A 120 9.66 4.74 5.21
N THR A 121 8.42 4.86 5.67
CA THR A 121 8.09 5.63 6.87
C THR A 121 8.84 5.10 8.09
N LEU A 122 8.97 3.78 8.23
CA LEU A 122 9.73 3.21 9.34
C LEU A 122 11.23 3.55 9.22
N ALA A 123 11.79 3.53 8.02
CA ALA A 123 13.19 3.95 7.81
C ALA A 123 13.40 5.41 8.22
N ASP A 124 12.49 6.28 7.81
CA ASP A 124 12.52 7.71 8.14
C ASP A 124 12.39 7.96 9.66
N ILE A 125 11.47 7.25 10.32
CA ILE A 125 11.29 7.34 11.79
C ILE A 125 12.53 6.88 12.55
N LEU A 126 13.24 5.85 12.04
CA LEU A 126 14.44 5.31 12.66
C LEU A 126 15.72 6.04 12.23
N ASP A 127 15.60 7.11 11.46
CA ASP A 127 16.72 7.89 10.90
C ASP A 127 17.77 6.98 10.24
N CYS A 128 17.30 6.01 9.43
CA CYS A 128 18.18 5.11 8.71
C CYS A 128 17.88 5.15 7.19
N PRO A 129 18.89 4.85 6.35
CA PRO A 129 18.67 4.82 4.91
C PRO A 129 17.54 3.87 4.53
N ARG A 130 16.67 4.32 3.62
CA ARG A 130 15.64 3.47 3.01
C ARG A 130 16.31 2.30 2.27
N GLU A 131 15.68 1.13 2.31
CA GLU A 131 16.18 -0.07 1.64
C GLU A 131 16.25 0.15 0.12
N GLU A 132 17.27 -0.41 -0.53
CA GLU A 132 17.38 -0.40 -1.98
C GLU A 132 16.24 -1.20 -2.61
N LEU A 133 15.66 -0.68 -3.69
CA LEU A 133 14.60 -1.38 -4.41
C LEU A 133 15.12 -2.69 -5.00
N PRO A 134 14.34 -3.77 -4.97
CA PRO A 134 14.77 -5.04 -5.54
C PRO A 134 14.84 -4.94 -7.07
N THR A 135 15.60 -5.85 -7.67
CA THR A 135 15.69 -5.97 -9.12
C THR A 135 14.34 -6.43 -9.70
N ALA A 136 13.92 -5.77 -10.77
CA ALA A 136 12.74 -6.20 -11.53
C ALA A 136 12.98 -7.55 -12.22
N HIS A 137 12.00 -8.43 -12.15
CA HIS A 137 12.00 -9.71 -12.84
C HIS A 137 11.17 -9.62 -14.13
N ASN A 138 11.69 -10.19 -15.19
CA ASN A 138 10.92 -10.39 -16.43
C ASN A 138 9.83 -11.43 -16.20
N GLY A 139 8.71 -11.29 -16.90
CA GLY A 139 7.58 -12.20 -16.85
C GLY A 139 6.29 -11.50 -17.26
N SER A 140 5.29 -12.30 -17.61
CA SER A 140 3.96 -11.80 -17.95
C SER A 140 3.12 -11.61 -16.69
N THR A 141 2.24 -10.64 -16.73
CA THR A 141 1.15 -10.48 -15.75
C THR A 141 0.14 -11.61 -15.91
N THR A 142 -0.52 -12.02 -14.82
CA THR A 142 -1.49 -13.13 -14.87
C THR A 142 -2.84 -12.70 -15.41
N GLN A 143 -3.19 -11.41 -15.27
CA GLN A 143 -4.49 -10.82 -15.59
C GLN A 143 -5.66 -11.52 -14.87
N GLU A 144 -5.37 -12.09 -13.71
CA GLU A 144 -6.39 -12.77 -12.89
C GLU A 144 -7.24 -11.73 -12.15
N ARG A 145 -8.54 -11.82 -12.36
CA ARG A 145 -9.55 -11.10 -11.56
C ARG A 145 -10.29 -12.12 -10.70
N PRO A 146 -10.41 -11.87 -9.37
CA PRO A 146 -11.17 -12.77 -8.51
C PRO A 146 -12.65 -12.82 -8.89
N ASP A 147 -13.25 -14.00 -8.75
CA ASP A 147 -14.70 -14.18 -8.73
C ASP A 147 -15.26 -13.87 -7.34
N ASP A 148 -16.57 -13.93 -7.16
CA ASP A 148 -17.27 -13.75 -5.87
C ASP A 148 -17.06 -12.38 -5.18
N LEU A 149 -16.75 -11.36 -5.94
CA LEU A 149 -16.69 -9.99 -5.45
C LEU A 149 -18.10 -9.42 -5.29
N VAL A 150 -18.28 -8.59 -4.26
CA VAL A 150 -19.53 -7.90 -3.98
C VAL A 150 -19.30 -6.40 -3.85
N ASP A 151 -20.24 -5.61 -4.35
CA ASP A 151 -20.26 -4.19 -4.09
C ASP A 151 -20.62 -3.95 -2.63
N ASN A 152 -19.95 -2.99 -2.01
CA ASN A 152 -20.21 -2.58 -0.64
C ASN A 152 -20.01 -1.05 -0.47
N VAL A 153 -19.81 -0.60 0.76
CA VAL A 153 -19.59 0.83 1.04
C VAL A 153 -18.23 1.37 0.54
N ALA A 154 -17.29 0.48 0.22
CA ALA A 154 -16.02 0.89 -0.37
C ALA A 154 -16.19 1.23 -1.85
N PHE A 155 -15.23 1.95 -2.43
CA PHE A 155 -15.25 2.26 -3.86
C PHE A 155 -15.01 1.01 -4.71
N LEU A 156 -14.01 0.21 -4.34
CA LEU A 156 -13.69 -1.06 -5.01
C LEU A 156 -14.61 -2.19 -4.54
N PRO A 157 -15.01 -3.11 -5.42
CA PRO A 157 -15.66 -4.33 -5.01
C PRO A 157 -14.72 -5.20 -4.15
N THR A 158 -15.28 -5.89 -3.18
CA THR A 158 -14.50 -6.71 -2.23
C THR A 158 -15.11 -8.08 -2.06
N PHE A 159 -14.36 -9.02 -1.49
CA PHE A 159 -14.97 -10.21 -0.92
C PHE A 159 -15.90 -9.84 0.23
N SER A 160 -16.93 -10.66 0.44
CA SER A 160 -17.74 -10.53 1.65
C SER A 160 -16.86 -10.65 2.90
N PRO A 161 -16.92 -9.71 3.85
CA PRO A 161 -16.04 -9.70 5.02
C PRO A 161 -16.17 -10.95 5.91
N LYS A 162 -17.36 -11.56 6.00
CA LYS A 162 -17.61 -12.76 6.82
C LYS A 162 -17.07 -12.65 8.25
N GLY A 163 -17.21 -11.49 8.88
CA GLY A 163 -16.72 -11.22 10.23
C GLY A 163 -15.26 -10.74 10.32
N LEU A 164 -14.55 -10.62 9.21
CA LEU A 164 -13.24 -9.97 9.16
C LEU A 164 -13.39 -8.44 9.14
N PRO A 165 -12.43 -7.69 9.68
CA PRO A 165 -12.43 -6.24 9.54
C PRO A 165 -12.29 -5.83 8.07
N HIS A 166 -12.92 -4.74 7.67
CA HIS A 166 -12.91 -4.25 6.29
C HIS A 166 -11.49 -4.07 5.71
N VAL A 167 -10.53 -3.68 6.54
CA VAL A 167 -9.13 -3.58 6.14
C VAL A 167 -8.57 -4.89 5.56
N ALA A 168 -9.08 -6.04 5.97
CA ALA A 168 -8.61 -7.33 5.46
C ALA A 168 -9.06 -7.62 4.03
N VAL A 169 -10.20 -7.06 3.61
CA VAL A 169 -10.83 -7.32 2.30
C VAL A 169 -10.80 -6.11 1.36
N SER A 170 -10.34 -4.94 1.81
CA SER A 170 -10.43 -3.68 1.05
C SER A 170 -9.76 -3.71 -0.33
N LEU A 171 -8.77 -4.56 -0.54
CA LEU A 171 -8.04 -4.71 -1.81
C LEU A 171 -8.20 -6.14 -2.37
N SER A 172 -9.42 -6.67 -2.34
CA SER A 172 -9.73 -8.03 -2.81
C SER A 172 -9.38 -8.28 -4.27
N LEU A 173 -9.47 -7.25 -5.13
CA LEU A 173 -9.07 -7.33 -6.54
C LEU A 173 -7.58 -7.67 -6.73
N ALA A 174 -6.73 -7.25 -5.79
CA ALA A 174 -5.29 -7.52 -5.81
C ALA A 174 -4.90 -8.56 -4.74
N GLN A 175 -5.45 -9.77 -4.82
CA GLN A 175 -5.36 -10.81 -3.76
C GLN A 175 -3.95 -11.05 -3.23
N ALA A 176 -2.99 -11.28 -4.13
CA ALA A 176 -1.61 -11.59 -3.74
C ALA A 176 -0.93 -10.41 -3.02
N ASP A 177 -1.17 -9.19 -3.49
CA ASP A 177 -0.62 -7.98 -2.88
C ASP A 177 -1.36 -7.61 -1.58
N ASN A 178 -2.67 -7.81 -1.52
CA ASN A 178 -3.43 -7.67 -0.29
C ASN A 178 -2.95 -8.65 0.80
N ALA A 179 -2.67 -9.90 0.44
CA ALA A 179 -2.11 -10.88 1.38
C ALA A 179 -0.75 -10.41 1.95
N ARG A 180 0.13 -9.85 1.12
CA ARG A 180 1.41 -9.27 1.55
C ARG A 180 1.22 -8.04 2.44
N ARG A 181 0.32 -7.14 2.06
CA ARG A 181 -0.06 -6.00 2.90
C ARG A 181 -0.57 -6.45 4.26
N MET A 182 -1.43 -7.46 4.30
CA MET A 182 -1.93 -8.03 5.56
C MET A 182 -0.84 -8.74 6.37
N LEU A 183 0.20 -9.26 5.73
CA LEU A 183 1.38 -9.75 6.44
C LEU A 183 2.08 -8.62 7.21
N LEU A 184 2.24 -7.43 6.61
CA LEU A 184 2.77 -6.25 7.29
C LEU A 184 1.85 -5.81 8.44
N VAL A 185 0.55 -5.75 8.22
CA VAL A 185 -0.42 -5.39 9.28
C VAL A 185 -0.30 -6.34 10.47
N ARG A 186 -0.23 -7.66 10.22
CA ARG A 186 -0.09 -8.65 11.29
C ARG A 186 1.22 -8.50 12.05
N SER A 187 2.34 -8.32 11.36
CA SER A 187 3.64 -8.22 12.02
C SER A 187 3.84 -6.90 12.76
N MET A 188 3.27 -5.79 12.27
CA MET A 188 3.46 -4.47 12.86
C MET A 188 2.36 -4.04 13.81
N TYR A 189 1.13 -4.48 13.62
CA TYR A 189 -0.03 -3.96 14.33
C TYR A 189 -0.84 -5.04 15.07
N SER A 190 -1.49 -5.97 14.36
CA SER A 190 -2.50 -6.83 14.95
C SER A 190 -1.98 -8.13 15.56
N GLY A 191 -0.71 -8.50 15.34
CA GLY A 191 -0.24 -9.85 15.66
C GLY A 191 -0.86 -10.88 14.73
N THR A 192 -0.82 -12.16 15.13
CA THR A 192 -1.30 -13.28 14.31
C THR A 192 -2.82 -13.37 14.25
N ASN A 193 -3.52 -12.81 15.23
CA ASN A 193 -4.97 -12.89 15.35
C ASN A 193 -5.58 -11.52 15.71
N PHE A 194 -6.39 -10.97 14.82
CA PHE A 194 -7.11 -9.72 15.05
C PHE A 194 -8.03 -9.76 16.29
N ASN A 195 -8.60 -10.91 16.63
CA ASN A 195 -9.52 -11.03 17.74
C ASN A 195 -8.80 -10.97 19.09
N ASP A 196 -7.64 -11.62 19.18
CA ASP A 196 -6.89 -11.69 20.42
C ASP A 196 -5.97 -10.49 20.60
N MET A 197 -5.47 -9.94 19.50
CA MET A 197 -4.56 -8.79 19.43
C MET A 197 -3.46 -8.88 20.51
N VAL A 198 -2.88 -10.07 20.68
CA VAL A 198 -1.84 -10.32 21.66
C VAL A 198 -0.50 -9.87 21.10
N TRP A 199 0.14 -8.94 21.79
CA TRP A 199 1.45 -8.41 21.44
C TRP A 199 2.50 -8.84 22.48
N GLN A 200 3.15 -9.96 22.23
CA GLN A 200 4.13 -10.52 23.16
C GLN A 200 5.42 -9.68 23.30
N HIS A 201 5.69 -8.80 22.33
CA HIS A 201 6.95 -8.06 22.24
C HIS A 201 6.80 -6.55 22.37
N ARG A 202 5.67 -6.05 22.91
CA ARG A 202 5.39 -4.61 22.99
C ARG A 202 5.39 -4.10 24.40
N CYS A 203 6.02 -2.93 24.61
CA CYS A 203 6.01 -2.23 25.88
C CYS A 203 4.71 -1.46 26.14
N LEU A 204 3.94 -1.14 25.07
CA LEU A 204 2.68 -0.43 25.17
C LEU A 204 1.52 -1.38 25.40
N SER A 205 0.56 -0.99 26.24
CA SER A 205 -0.69 -1.71 26.40
C SER A 205 -1.56 -1.61 25.13
N ARG A 206 -2.54 -2.52 25.00
CA ARG A 206 -3.50 -2.46 23.88
C ARG A 206 -4.19 -1.12 23.81
N GLN A 207 -4.65 -0.57 24.93
CA GLN A 207 -5.34 0.72 24.98
C GLN A 207 -4.47 1.85 24.45
N GLN A 208 -3.18 1.86 24.78
CA GLN A 208 -2.23 2.85 24.27
C GLN A 208 -2.02 2.71 22.75
N ILE A 209 -1.90 1.47 22.25
CA ILE A 209 -1.74 1.21 20.80
C ILE A 209 -2.99 1.64 20.05
N GLU A 210 -4.19 1.30 20.55
CA GLU A 210 -5.46 1.70 19.91
C GLU A 210 -5.66 3.22 19.94
N LEU A 211 -5.21 3.91 20.99
CA LEU A 211 -5.24 5.37 21.04
C LEU A 211 -4.34 5.99 19.97
N VAL A 212 -3.14 5.46 19.78
CA VAL A 212 -2.22 5.90 18.71
C VAL A 212 -2.83 5.62 17.33
N ALA A 213 -3.40 4.44 17.13
CA ALA A 213 -4.04 4.06 15.87
C ALA A 213 -5.25 4.97 15.56
N ALA A 214 -6.11 5.22 16.54
CA ALA A 214 -7.25 6.13 16.39
C ALA A 214 -6.81 7.56 16.07
N ARG A 215 -5.74 8.05 16.73
CA ARG A 215 -5.19 9.38 16.43
C ARG A 215 -4.59 9.44 15.02
N THR A 216 -3.89 8.40 14.59
CA THR A 216 -3.33 8.29 13.25
C THR A 216 -4.45 8.29 12.20
N SER A 217 -5.51 7.52 12.42
CA SER A 217 -6.68 7.51 11.56
C SER A 217 -7.36 8.88 11.46
N ALA A 218 -7.50 9.58 12.58
CA ALA A 218 -8.07 10.93 12.61
C ALA A 218 -7.21 11.97 11.86
N ILE A 219 -5.88 11.86 11.94
CA ILE A 219 -4.96 12.74 11.20
C ILE A 219 -5.01 12.46 9.69
N ASN A 220 -5.17 11.20 9.32
CA ASN A 220 -5.26 10.77 7.93
C ASN A 220 -6.69 10.85 7.38
N GLU A 221 -7.65 11.36 8.16
CA GLU A 221 -9.05 11.48 7.77
C GLU A 221 -9.64 10.16 7.26
N CYS A 222 -9.24 9.03 7.89
CA CYS A 222 -9.76 7.72 7.51
C CYS A 222 -11.26 7.65 7.72
N PHE A 223 -11.98 7.09 6.74
CA PHE A 223 -13.42 6.95 6.75
C PHE A 223 -13.93 5.96 7.83
N TYR A 224 -13.14 4.96 8.19
CA TYR A 224 -13.48 3.92 9.18
C TYR A 224 -12.92 4.23 10.57
#